data_0ec35df1b83bd985a362a825d4d75286
#
_entry.id   0ec35df1b83bd985a362a825d4d75286
#
_cell.length_a   1.000
_cell.length_b   1.000
_cell.length_c   1.000
_cell.angle_alpha   90.00
_cell.angle_beta   90.00
_cell.angle_gamma   90.00
#
_symmetry.space_group_name_H-M   'P 1'
#
loop_
_entity.id
_entity.type
_entity.pdbx_description
1 polymer ?
#
loop_
_entity_poly.entity_id
_entity_poly.type
_entity_poly.pdbx_seq_one_letter_code
_entity_poly.pdbx_strand_id
1 'polypeptide(L)'
;VNGKRNKECDPPMDKQHPQQQWQQAVTAYAQAINHYVAQGRAQGWDDLEEPQVPATDHLLDAWQASLQAINRAGVDEQQRQAFRTAWPPAHLPLVPLLDAHGQGICAVLLLDDGSLLARIGMPYEKGQVVRIGDQQVTPVIGIDHFGRCPQRRYFALANAEGVRVTDGWGGPLVARLPWPSGLEGLPAGYPFDPYDLPPTPTQLVPYADGQRVLLVSAEGVFVLAAEGATRLLPREAQILEELAEGTDPDDIALGLSMEHGAVSPDGRLIVLGEQGSRHLVLDEQLQPVAQIGPGSEYPHFALFNRAGDQLIVNACHFYNGGTLGVRVADLPGLDTEYYSDDPRTPLLQEGARVYAGVAGNGEYIIGDAYGYLRAFGEDGVEHWQHYLGSTISAMDISADGRTLVAASHAGFISVIALGSGRPEWQIGTGEHGEVRRWLFWKGWDKALCW
;
A
#
# COMPACT_ATOMS: atom_id res chain seq x y z
N VAL A 1 -9.54 -59.82 -50.14
CA VAL A 1 -9.63 -59.81 -48.67
C VAL A 1 -9.40 -58.39 -48.23
N ASN A 2 -10.52 -57.62 -48.05
CA ASN A 2 -10.51 -56.25 -47.58
C ASN A 2 -10.69 -56.22 -46.05
N GLY A 3 -9.59 -55.95 -45.33
CA GLY A 3 -9.67 -55.68 -43.90
C GLY A 3 -10.08 -54.23 -43.63
N LYS A 4 -11.33 -54.01 -43.20
CA LYS A 4 -11.77 -52.75 -42.61
C LYS A 4 -11.15 -52.64 -41.21
N ARG A 5 -10.22 -51.69 -41.02
CA ARG A 5 -9.82 -51.22 -39.67
C ARG A 5 -10.99 -50.41 -39.12
N ASN A 6 -11.57 -50.91 -38.04
CA ASN A 6 -12.43 -50.14 -37.17
C ASN A 6 -11.56 -49.00 -36.56
N LYS A 7 -11.93 -47.75 -36.85
CA LYS A 7 -11.50 -46.61 -36.04
C LYS A 7 -12.25 -46.72 -34.70
N GLU A 8 -11.55 -47.13 -33.65
CA GLU A 8 -11.99 -46.87 -32.30
C GLU A 8 -12.12 -45.35 -32.14
N CYS A 9 -13.36 -44.86 -31.99
CA CYS A 9 -13.60 -43.51 -31.52
C CYS A 9 -13.15 -43.47 -30.07
N ASP A 10 -12.13 -42.70 -29.80
CA ASP A 10 -11.85 -42.28 -28.43
C ASP A 10 -13.14 -41.77 -27.79
N PRO A 11 -13.46 -42.16 -26.54
CA PRO A 11 -14.62 -41.63 -25.85
C PRO A 11 -14.50 -40.10 -25.79
N PRO A 12 -15.61 -39.32 -25.91
CA PRO A 12 -15.55 -37.89 -25.82
C PRO A 12 -14.94 -37.54 -24.46
N MET A 13 -13.79 -36.85 -24.49
CA MET A 13 -13.24 -36.23 -23.26
C MET A 13 -14.38 -35.43 -22.64
N ASP A 14 -14.76 -35.80 -21.43
CA ASP A 14 -15.76 -35.12 -20.63
C ASP A 14 -15.22 -33.68 -20.45
N LYS A 15 -15.78 -32.73 -21.22
CA LYS A 15 -15.37 -31.33 -21.17
C LYS A 15 -15.83 -30.80 -19.83
N GLN A 16 -14.96 -30.89 -18.81
CA GLN A 16 -15.22 -30.29 -17.52
C GLN A 16 -15.68 -28.85 -17.69
N HIS A 17 -16.67 -28.44 -16.90
CA HIS A 17 -17.20 -27.09 -16.92
C HIS A 17 -16.07 -26.06 -16.59
N PRO A 18 -15.97 -24.92 -17.27
CA PRO A 18 -14.89 -23.93 -17.05
C PRO A 18 -14.65 -23.57 -15.60
N GLN A 19 -15.69 -23.48 -14.78
CA GLN A 19 -15.61 -23.26 -13.34
C GLN A 19 -14.81 -24.35 -12.61
N GLN A 20 -15.07 -25.62 -12.94
CA GLN A 20 -14.37 -26.75 -12.33
C GLN A 20 -12.90 -26.77 -12.70
N GLN A 21 -12.58 -26.47 -13.97
CA GLN A 21 -11.19 -26.37 -14.43
C GLN A 21 -10.46 -25.25 -13.71
N TRP A 22 -11.07 -24.08 -13.61
CA TRP A 22 -10.50 -22.93 -12.88
C TRP A 22 -10.26 -23.26 -11.41
N GLN A 23 -11.29 -23.74 -10.70
CA GLN A 23 -11.20 -24.07 -9.29
C GLN A 23 -10.09 -25.11 -9.02
N GLN A 24 -10.03 -26.17 -9.81
CA GLN A 24 -9.02 -27.21 -9.68
C GLN A 24 -7.60 -26.66 -9.93
N ALA A 25 -7.42 -25.92 -11.02
CA ALA A 25 -6.13 -25.37 -11.38
C ALA A 25 -5.59 -24.40 -10.33
N VAL A 26 -6.42 -23.45 -9.89
CA VAL A 26 -6.06 -22.43 -8.88
C VAL A 26 -5.77 -23.07 -7.53
N THR A 27 -6.62 -24.00 -7.09
CA THR A 27 -6.43 -24.67 -5.78
C THR A 27 -5.18 -25.55 -5.79
N ALA A 28 -4.98 -26.34 -6.84
CA ALA A 28 -3.80 -27.21 -6.95
C ALA A 28 -2.50 -26.38 -6.97
N TYR A 29 -2.48 -25.27 -7.70
CA TYR A 29 -1.33 -24.37 -7.74
C TYR A 29 -1.05 -23.75 -6.37
N ALA A 30 -2.07 -23.23 -5.69
CA ALA A 30 -1.90 -22.64 -4.37
C ALA A 30 -1.37 -23.65 -3.34
N GLN A 31 -1.88 -24.87 -3.37
CA GLN A 31 -1.37 -25.96 -2.50
C GLN A 31 0.08 -26.32 -2.83
N ALA A 32 0.44 -26.40 -4.13
CA ALA A 32 1.81 -26.69 -4.56
C ALA A 32 2.79 -25.58 -4.11
N ILE A 33 2.43 -24.29 -4.28
CA ILE A 33 3.25 -23.17 -3.80
C ILE A 33 3.38 -23.18 -2.28
N ASN A 34 2.29 -23.38 -1.55
CA ASN A 34 2.35 -23.44 -0.08
C ASN A 34 3.25 -24.59 0.40
N HIS A 35 3.21 -25.73 -0.28
CA HIS A 35 4.08 -26.86 0.01
C HIS A 35 5.55 -26.55 -0.32
N TYR A 36 5.81 -26.00 -1.51
CA TYR A 36 7.14 -25.55 -1.94
C TYR A 36 7.79 -24.58 -0.96
N VAL A 37 7.02 -23.55 -0.53
CA VAL A 37 7.49 -22.58 0.47
C VAL A 37 7.77 -23.23 1.82
N ALA A 38 6.91 -24.16 2.28
CA ALA A 38 7.12 -24.87 3.54
C ALA A 38 8.39 -25.75 3.48
N GLN A 39 8.63 -26.42 2.37
CA GLN A 39 9.85 -27.24 2.17
C GLN A 39 11.09 -26.36 2.11
N GLY A 40 11.09 -25.28 1.32
CA GLY A 40 12.23 -24.37 1.18
C GLY A 40 12.68 -23.76 2.51
N ARG A 41 11.70 -23.39 3.35
CA ARG A 41 11.97 -22.90 4.71
C ARG A 41 12.54 -23.96 5.65
N ALA A 42 12.13 -25.22 5.49
CA ALA A 42 12.55 -26.30 6.38
C ALA A 42 13.92 -26.88 6.02
N GLN A 43 14.29 -26.94 4.75
CA GLN A 43 15.46 -27.69 4.26
C GLN A 43 16.33 -26.96 3.24
N GLY A 44 16.03 -25.69 2.90
CA GLY A 44 16.71 -24.92 1.87
C GLY A 44 16.03 -25.05 0.51
N TRP A 45 16.42 -24.18 -0.43
CA TRP A 45 15.78 -24.01 -1.74
C TRP A 45 16.50 -24.74 -2.89
N ASP A 46 17.75 -25.13 -2.71
CA ASP A 46 18.67 -25.50 -3.79
C ASP A 46 18.21 -26.70 -4.64
N ASP A 47 17.49 -27.65 -4.06
CA ASP A 47 17.03 -28.87 -4.72
C ASP A 47 15.52 -28.89 -4.98
N LEU A 48 14.81 -27.77 -4.80
CA LEU A 48 13.38 -27.67 -4.98
C LEU A 48 13.00 -27.16 -6.36
N GLU A 49 12.07 -27.84 -7.02
CA GLU A 49 11.51 -27.40 -8.29
C GLU A 49 10.28 -26.51 -8.05
N GLU A 50 10.31 -25.29 -8.61
CA GLU A 50 9.21 -24.35 -8.48
C GLU A 50 7.96 -24.86 -9.22
N PRO A 51 6.77 -24.81 -8.58
CA PRO A 51 5.51 -25.25 -9.22
C PRO A 51 5.21 -24.46 -10.49
N GLN A 52 4.82 -25.18 -11.53
CA GLN A 52 4.45 -24.56 -12.81
C GLN A 52 3.13 -23.80 -12.72
N VAL A 53 3.08 -22.60 -13.30
CA VAL A 53 1.86 -21.79 -13.40
C VAL A 53 0.85 -22.54 -14.29
N PRO A 54 -0.41 -22.70 -13.85
CA PRO A 54 -1.42 -23.41 -14.62
C PRO A 54 -1.81 -22.64 -15.90
N ALA A 55 -1.95 -23.36 -17.01
CA ALA A 55 -2.40 -22.80 -18.29
C ALA A 55 -3.92 -22.56 -18.28
N THR A 56 -4.35 -21.41 -17.77
CA THR A 56 -5.77 -21.05 -17.58
C THR A 56 -6.27 -19.93 -18.48
N ASP A 57 -5.47 -19.43 -19.42
CA ASP A 57 -5.81 -18.31 -20.30
C ASP A 57 -7.11 -18.55 -21.08
N HIS A 58 -7.36 -19.79 -21.51
CA HIS A 58 -8.58 -20.18 -22.21
C HIS A 58 -9.87 -20.08 -21.35
N LEU A 59 -9.75 -19.88 -20.05
CA LEU A 59 -10.86 -19.72 -19.10
C LEU A 59 -11.20 -18.26 -18.79
N LEU A 60 -10.35 -17.31 -19.20
CA LEU A 60 -10.49 -15.89 -18.85
C LEU A 60 -11.81 -15.28 -19.34
N ASP A 61 -12.22 -15.57 -20.57
CA ASP A 61 -13.49 -15.08 -21.13
C ASP A 61 -14.70 -15.58 -20.32
N ALA A 62 -14.68 -16.86 -19.95
CA ALA A 62 -15.76 -17.47 -19.16
C ALA A 62 -15.80 -16.91 -17.74
N TRP A 63 -14.65 -16.72 -17.11
CA TRP A 63 -14.52 -16.08 -15.81
C TRP A 63 -15.06 -14.64 -15.84
N GLN A 64 -14.61 -13.82 -16.80
CA GLN A 64 -15.03 -12.43 -16.94
C GLN A 64 -16.53 -12.30 -17.16
N ALA A 65 -17.09 -13.09 -18.09
CA ALA A 65 -18.53 -13.10 -18.38
C ALA A 65 -19.34 -13.49 -17.13
N SER A 66 -18.88 -14.49 -16.37
CA SER A 66 -19.52 -14.94 -15.14
C SER A 66 -19.47 -13.86 -14.04
N LEU A 67 -18.32 -13.21 -13.86
CA LEU A 67 -18.17 -12.13 -12.89
C LEU A 67 -19.05 -10.92 -13.22
N GLN A 68 -19.11 -10.54 -14.49
CA GLN A 68 -20.00 -9.47 -14.94
C GLN A 68 -21.48 -9.82 -14.75
N ALA A 69 -21.87 -11.08 -15.02
CA ALA A 69 -23.24 -11.53 -14.85
C ALA A 69 -23.71 -11.45 -13.39
N ILE A 70 -22.90 -11.92 -12.44
CA ILE A 70 -23.25 -11.88 -11.00
C ILE A 70 -23.32 -10.43 -10.49
N ASN A 71 -22.46 -9.55 -10.96
CA ASN A 71 -22.50 -8.13 -10.59
C ASN A 71 -23.71 -7.38 -11.16
N ARG A 72 -24.18 -7.76 -12.39
CA ARG A 72 -25.43 -7.20 -12.96
C ARG A 72 -26.68 -7.70 -12.24
N ALA A 73 -26.66 -8.92 -11.74
CA ALA A 73 -27.81 -9.52 -11.06
C ALA A 73 -28.07 -8.93 -9.66
N GLY A 74 -27.08 -8.22 -9.06
CA GLY A 74 -27.23 -7.62 -7.72
C GLY A 74 -27.44 -8.67 -6.64
N VAL A 75 -26.63 -9.72 -6.65
CA VAL A 75 -26.75 -10.88 -5.76
C VAL A 75 -26.42 -10.56 -4.30
N ASP A 76 -26.96 -11.35 -3.39
CA ASP A 76 -26.65 -11.28 -1.96
C ASP A 76 -25.26 -11.85 -1.62
N GLU A 77 -24.86 -11.71 -0.38
CA GLU A 77 -23.53 -12.13 0.10
C GLU A 77 -23.35 -13.66 0.00
N GLN A 78 -24.40 -14.45 0.26
CA GLN A 78 -24.32 -15.91 0.16
C GLN A 78 -24.07 -16.37 -1.28
N GLN A 79 -24.74 -15.75 -2.24
CA GLN A 79 -24.54 -16.02 -3.66
C GLN A 79 -23.15 -15.57 -4.13
N ARG A 80 -22.65 -14.46 -3.62
CA ARG A 80 -21.29 -13.99 -3.89
C ARG A 80 -20.25 -14.97 -3.33
N GLN A 81 -20.43 -15.44 -2.12
CA GLN A 81 -19.53 -16.44 -1.52
C GLN A 81 -19.55 -17.77 -2.30
N ALA A 82 -20.72 -18.20 -2.77
CA ALA A 82 -20.83 -19.37 -3.65
C ALA A 82 -20.08 -19.17 -4.97
N PHE A 83 -20.18 -17.95 -5.55
CA PHE A 83 -19.42 -17.60 -6.74
C PHE A 83 -17.91 -17.64 -6.48
N ARG A 84 -17.41 -17.07 -5.37
CA ARG A 84 -15.99 -17.11 -5.01
C ARG A 84 -15.47 -18.54 -4.78
N THR A 85 -16.31 -19.42 -4.29
CA THR A 85 -15.98 -20.86 -4.17
C THR A 85 -15.82 -21.52 -5.54
N ALA A 86 -16.69 -21.19 -6.48
CA ALA A 86 -16.65 -21.74 -7.85
C ALA A 86 -15.56 -21.11 -8.73
N TRP A 87 -15.28 -19.84 -8.53
CA TRP A 87 -14.25 -19.05 -9.20
C TRP A 87 -13.33 -18.41 -8.16
N PRO A 88 -12.45 -19.18 -7.51
CA PRO A 88 -11.56 -18.63 -6.47
C PRO A 88 -10.69 -17.49 -6.99
N PRO A 89 -10.51 -16.40 -6.19
CA PRO A 89 -9.58 -15.35 -6.52
C PRO A 89 -8.16 -15.87 -6.72
N ALA A 90 -7.54 -15.47 -7.82
CA ALA A 90 -6.17 -15.80 -8.15
C ALA A 90 -5.52 -14.63 -8.88
N HIS A 91 -4.21 -14.48 -8.75
CA HIS A 91 -3.48 -13.41 -9.44
C HIS A 91 -2.95 -13.86 -10.79
N LEU A 92 -2.15 -14.92 -10.80
CA LEU A 92 -1.40 -15.32 -11.99
C LEU A 92 -2.29 -15.57 -13.23
N PRO A 93 -3.45 -16.24 -13.13
CA PRO A 93 -4.34 -16.38 -14.28
C PRO A 93 -4.88 -15.06 -14.82
N LEU A 94 -4.90 -13.98 -14.01
CA LEU A 94 -5.47 -12.69 -14.38
C LEU A 94 -4.45 -11.69 -14.90
N VAL A 95 -3.14 -11.99 -14.84
CA VAL A 95 -2.08 -11.05 -15.25
C VAL A 95 -2.36 -10.41 -16.61
N PRO A 96 -2.75 -11.13 -17.68
CA PRO A 96 -3.04 -10.48 -18.97
C PRO A 96 -4.15 -9.44 -18.91
N LEU A 97 -5.18 -9.67 -18.08
CA LEU A 97 -6.30 -8.73 -17.92
C LEU A 97 -5.91 -7.56 -16.98
N LEU A 98 -5.13 -7.82 -15.96
CA LEU A 98 -4.62 -6.79 -15.05
C LEU A 98 -3.71 -5.81 -15.80
N ASP A 99 -2.83 -6.31 -16.65
CA ASP A 99 -1.93 -5.48 -17.46
C ASP A 99 -2.68 -4.64 -18.49
N ALA A 100 -3.73 -5.22 -19.10
CA ALA A 100 -4.52 -4.53 -20.12
C ALA A 100 -5.49 -3.49 -19.53
N HIS A 101 -6.08 -3.77 -18.38
CA HIS A 101 -7.25 -3.03 -17.88
C HIS A 101 -7.07 -2.44 -16.47
N GLY A 102 -6.11 -2.88 -15.68
CA GLY A 102 -5.92 -2.43 -14.31
C GLY A 102 -5.80 -0.90 -14.19
N GLN A 103 -6.46 -0.31 -13.20
CA GLN A 103 -6.29 1.08 -12.80
C GLN A 103 -5.66 1.10 -11.42
N GLY A 104 -4.46 1.66 -11.27
CA GLY A 104 -3.79 1.72 -9.98
C GLY A 104 -4.69 2.35 -8.90
N ILE A 105 -4.54 1.88 -7.68
CA ILE A 105 -5.23 2.44 -6.51
C ILE A 105 -4.15 2.87 -5.54
N CYS A 106 -4.05 4.16 -5.25
CA CYS A 106 -2.93 4.71 -4.48
C CYS A 106 -3.27 5.06 -3.03
N ALA A 107 -4.53 5.04 -2.65
CA ALA A 107 -4.95 5.22 -1.26
C ALA A 107 -6.22 4.41 -0.95
N VAL A 108 -6.30 3.85 0.25
CA VAL A 108 -7.48 3.17 0.77
C VAL A 108 -7.61 3.41 2.27
N LEU A 109 -8.83 3.66 2.74
CA LEU A 109 -9.17 3.71 4.17
C LEU A 109 -10.44 2.90 4.43
N LEU A 110 -10.43 2.15 5.51
CA LEU A 110 -11.61 1.45 6.04
C LEU A 110 -12.32 2.37 7.04
N LEU A 111 -13.55 2.74 6.75
CA LEU A 111 -14.39 3.58 7.62
C LEU A 111 -15.04 2.74 8.72
N ASP A 112 -15.51 3.41 9.78
CA ASP A 112 -16.10 2.74 10.95
C ASP A 112 -17.45 2.06 10.64
N ASP A 113 -18.11 2.45 9.56
CA ASP A 113 -19.33 1.79 9.07
C ASP A 113 -19.06 0.60 8.14
N GLY A 114 -17.80 0.21 7.98
CA GLY A 114 -17.36 -0.89 7.12
C GLY A 114 -17.22 -0.53 5.64
N SER A 115 -17.61 0.68 5.22
CA SER A 115 -17.35 1.15 3.85
C SER A 115 -15.88 1.54 3.68
N LEU A 116 -15.42 1.61 2.41
CA LEU A 116 -14.07 2.01 2.09
C LEU A 116 -14.06 3.37 1.39
N LEU A 117 -13.01 4.16 1.62
CA LEU A 117 -12.60 5.22 0.72
C LEU A 117 -11.42 4.71 -0.09
N ALA A 118 -11.42 5.00 -1.39
CA ALA A 118 -10.28 4.69 -2.24
C ALA A 118 -10.00 5.82 -3.22
N ARG A 119 -8.73 6.04 -3.54
CA ARG A 119 -8.33 6.91 -4.65
C ARG A 119 -7.86 6.04 -5.81
N ILE A 120 -8.62 6.09 -6.90
CA ILE A 120 -8.34 5.37 -8.14
C ILE A 120 -7.48 6.28 -9.02
N GLY A 121 -6.36 5.78 -9.47
CA GLY A 121 -5.31 6.49 -10.21
C GLY A 121 -3.95 6.19 -9.58
N MET A 122 -2.89 6.37 -10.35
CA MET A 122 -1.52 6.26 -9.83
C MET A 122 -1.17 7.48 -8.96
N PRO A 123 -0.17 7.39 -8.06
CA PRO A 123 0.44 8.56 -7.47
C PRO A 123 0.85 9.55 -8.57
N TYR A 124 0.89 10.82 -8.30
CA TYR A 124 1.27 11.89 -9.24
C TYR A 124 0.33 12.09 -10.45
N GLU A 125 -0.68 11.24 -10.63
CA GLU A 125 -1.65 11.35 -11.71
C GLU A 125 -2.99 11.89 -11.21
N LYS A 126 -3.78 12.45 -12.13
CA LYS A 126 -5.17 12.80 -11.83
C LYS A 126 -5.95 11.53 -11.50
N GLY A 127 -6.49 11.47 -10.29
CA GLY A 127 -7.29 10.34 -9.80
C GLY A 127 -8.70 10.73 -9.43
N GLN A 128 -9.46 9.74 -8.97
CA GLN A 128 -10.82 9.91 -8.48
C GLN A 128 -10.96 9.29 -7.10
N VAL A 129 -11.52 10.03 -6.15
CA VAL A 129 -11.92 9.47 -4.85
C VAL A 129 -13.30 8.85 -4.96
N VAL A 130 -13.42 7.63 -4.48
CA VAL A 130 -14.68 6.88 -4.43
C VAL A 130 -14.94 6.36 -3.01
N ARG A 131 -16.22 6.24 -2.67
CA ARG A 131 -16.68 5.47 -1.51
C ARG A 131 -17.26 4.15 -1.98
N ILE A 132 -16.83 3.07 -1.35
CA ILE A 132 -17.22 1.70 -1.67
C ILE A 132 -18.06 1.18 -0.51
N GLY A 133 -19.36 1.02 -0.72
CA GLY A 133 -20.26 0.34 0.20
C GLY A 133 -20.37 -1.15 -0.15
N ASP A 134 -21.34 -1.84 0.45
CA ASP A 134 -21.52 -3.29 0.27
C ASP A 134 -21.75 -3.71 -1.18
N GLN A 135 -22.46 -2.90 -1.97
CA GLN A 135 -22.83 -3.22 -3.35
C GLN A 135 -22.63 -2.05 -4.34
N GLN A 136 -22.16 -0.92 -3.88
CA GLN A 136 -22.06 0.30 -4.70
C GLN A 136 -20.73 1.00 -4.51
N VAL A 137 -20.23 1.50 -5.63
CA VAL A 137 -19.11 2.44 -5.67
C VAL A 137 -19.66 3.78 -6.12
N THR A 138 -19.46 4.81 -5.29
CA THR A 138 -19.96 6.16 -5.55
C THR A 138 -18.80 7.16 -5.56
N PRO A 139 -18.72 8.05 -6.56
CA PRO A 139 -17.74 9.14 -6.55
C PRO A 139 -17.94 10.06 -5.35
N VAL A 140 -16.85 10.50 -4.75
CA VAL A 140 -16.84 11.53 -3.70
C VAL A 140 -16.45 12.85 -4.35
N ILE A 141 -17.43 13.76 -4.46
CA ILE A 141 -17.25 15.03 -5.15
C ILE A 141 -16.57 16.07 -4.25
N GLY A 142 -15.64 16.85 -4.81
CA GLY A 142 -14.96 17.94 -4.11
C GLY A 142 -13.85 17.49 -3.18
N ILE A 143 -13.37 16.27 -3.35
CA ILE A 143 -12.20 15.70 -2.67
C ILE A 143 -11.35 15.00 -3.71
N ASP A 144 -10.09 15.41 -3.84
CA ASP A 144 -9.11 14.82 -4.78
C ASP A 144 -8.13 13.89 -4.06
N HIS A 145 -7.83 14.19 -2.79
CA HIS A 145 -6.96 13.39 -1.93
C HIS A 145 -7.51 13.34 -0.51
N PHE A 146 -7.17 12.30 0.22
CA PHE A 146 -7.57 12.14 1.61
C PHE A 146 -6.48 11.42 2.41
N GLY A 147 -6.52 11.60 3.72
CA GLY A 147 -5.73 10.86 4.68
C GLY A 147 -6.40 10.85 6.05
N ARG A 148 -5.86 10.07 6.97
CA ARG A 148 -6.40 9.94 8.32
C ARG A 148 -5.27 9.87 9.35
N CYS A 149 -5.50 10.46 10.52
CA CYS A 149 -4.53 10.39 11.62
C CYS A 149 -4.37 8.94 12.16
N PRO A 150 -3.23 8.61 12.78
CA PRO A 150 -2.99 7.27 13.33
C PRO A 150 -4.05 6.82 14.35
N GLN A 151 -4.63 7.75 15.13
CA GLN A 151 -5.72 7.44 16.07
C GLN A 151 -7.09 7.26 15.39
N ARG A 152 -7.18 7.35 14.06
CA ARG A 152 -8.40 7.16 13.24
C ARG A 152 -9.48 8.25 13.42
N ARG A 153 -9.23 9.29 14.20
CA ARG A 153 -10.21 10.32 14.53
C ARG A 153 -10.32 11.37 13.44
N TYR A 154 -9.20 11.99 13.05
CA TYR A 154 -9.21 13.14 12.14
C TYR A 154 -8.92 12.70 10.70
N PHE A 155 -9.65 13.31 9.76
CA PHE A 155 -9.49 13.12 8.33
C PHE A 155 -8.99 14.42 7.69
N ALA A 156 -7.95 14.33 6.88
CA ALA A 156 -7.53 15.38 5.95
C ALA A 156 -8.19 15.13 4.59
N LEU A 157 -8.88 16.14 4.08
CA LEU A 157 -9.63 16.10 2.81
C LEU A 157 -9.15 17.25 1.95
N ALA A 158 -8.48 16.96 0.85
CA ALA A 158 -7.82 17.94 -0.01
C ALA A 158 -8.53 18.11 -1.35
N ASN A 159 -8.53 19.34 -1.83
CA ASN A 159 -8.93 19.73 -3.17
C ASN A 159 -8.12 20.95 -3.63
N ALA A 160 -8.45 21.53 -4.77
CA ALA A 160 -7.73 22.71 -5.30
C ALA A 160 -7.69 23.93 -4.35
N GLU A 161 -8.63 24.03 -3.40
CA GLU A 161 -8.72 25.20 -2.47
C GLU A 161 -7.83 25.05 -1.23
N GLY A 162 -7.37 23.83 -0.92
CA GLY A 162 -6.58 23.54 0.28
C GLY A 162 -6.96 22.22 0.95
N VAL A 163 -6.53 22.04 2.19
CA VAL A 163 -6.81 20.87 3.01
C VAL A 163 -7.79 21.22 4.13
N ARG A 164 -8.86 20.46 4.25
CA ARG A 164 -9.83 20.54 5.35
C ARG A 164 -9.59 19.37 6.30
N VAL A 165 -9.54 19.64 7.59
CA VAL A 165 -9.51 18.60 8.62
C VAL A 165 -10.88 18.49 9.25
N THR A 166 -11.42 17.26 9.34
CA THR A 166 -12.71 16.96 9.97
C THR A 166 -12.55 15.98 11.13
N ASP A 167 -13.41 16.09 12.15
CA ASP A 167 -13.52 15.13 13.25
C ASP A 167 -14.44 13.99 12.80
N GLY A 168 -13.86 12.92 12.30
CA GLY A 168 -14.56 11.82 11.64
C GLY A 168 -14.85 12.08 10.16
N TRP A 169 -15.16 11.02 9.44
CA TRP A 169 -15.62 11.08 8.05
C TRP A 169 -16.99 11.73 7.96
N GLY A 170 -17.09 12.85 7.23
CA GLY A 170 -18.32 13.63 7.16
C GLY A 170 -18.69 14.37 8.45
N GLY A 171 -17.81 14.40 9.43
CA GLY A 171 -17.99 15.09 10.69
C GLY A 171 -17.72 16.60 10.63
N PRO A 172 -17.75 17.29 11.77
CA PRO A 172 -17.55 18.73 11.82
C PRO A 172 -16.15 19.13 11.36
N LEU A 173 -16.09 20.31 10.72
CA LEU A 173 -14.83 20.93 10.31
C LEU A 173 -14.03 21.35 11.56
N VAL A 174 -12.75 20.96 11.60
CA VAL A 174 -11.78 21.28 12.67
C VAL A 174 -10.82 22.39 12.23
N ALA A 175 -10.26 22.26 11.01
CA ALA A 175 -9.31 23.23 10.47
C ALA A 175 -9.44 23.37 8.95
N ARG A 176 -8.99 24.53 8.43
CA ARG A 176 -8.73 24.79 7.00
C ARG A 176 -7.29 25.21 6.87
N LEU A 177 -6.55 24.49 6.05
CA LEU A 177 -5.13 24.67 5.89
C LEU A 177 -4.86 25.06 4.44
N PRO A 178 -4.16 26.19 4.20
CA PRO A 178 -3.80 26.58 2.84
C PRO A 178 -2.76 25.64 2.25
N TRP A 179 -2.70 25.56 0.94
CA TRP A 179 -1.59 24.93 0.25
C TRP A 179 -0.30 25.74 0.44
N PRO A 180 0.89 25.08 0.46
CA PRO A 180 2.16 25.79 0.45
C PRO A 180 2.33 26.57 -0.86
N SER A 181 3.01 27.69 -0.78
CA SER A 181 3.36 28.50 -1.97
C SER A 181 4.53 27.92 -2.77
N GLY A 182 5.32 27.03 -2.14
CA GLY A 182 6.57 26.53 -2.70
C GLY A 182 7.81 27.31 -2.27
N LEU A 183 7.63 28.48 -1.65
CA LEU A 183 8.74 29.34 -1.22
C LEU A 183 9.11 29.18 0.26
N GLU A 184 8.30 28.45 1.03
CA GLU A 184 8.55 28.22 2.45
C GLU A 184 9.90 27.52 2.66
N GLY A 185 10.72 28.03 3.58
CA GLY A 185 12.02 27.46 3.93
C GLY A 185 13.06 27.48 2.81
N LEU A 186 12.84 28.26 1.74
CA LEU A 186 13.87 28.50 0.74
C LEU A 186 14.77 29.69 1.13
N PRO A 187 16.07 29.66 0.77
CA PRO A 187 16.99 30.74 1.07
C PRO A 187 16.56 32.07 0.47
N ALA A 188 16.51 33.11 1.28
CA ALA A 188 16.17 34.47 0.81
C ALA A 188 17.21 35.03 -0.14
N GLY A 189 16.74 35.74 -1.18
CA GLY A 189 17.62 36.43 -2.13
C GLY A 189 17.98 35.64 -3.37
N TYR A 190 17.49 34.43 -3.51
CA TYR A 190 17.59 33.61 -4.71
C TYR A 190 16.27 33.62 -5.50
N PRO A 191 16.29 33.46 -6.84
CA PRO A 191 15.14 33.62 -7.73
C PRO A 191 14.30 32.33 -7.82
N PHE A 192 13.83 31.79 -6.69
CA PHE A 192 12.90 30.65 -6.71
C PHE A 192 11.48 31.11 -7.04
N ASP A 193 10.79 30.33 -7.86
CA ASP A 193 9.42 30.58 -8.24
C ASP A 193 8.41 29.85 -7.31
N PRO A 194 7.24 30.46 -7.05
CA PRO A 194 6.17 29.77 -6.35
C PRO A 194 5.58 28.65 -7.21
N TYR A 195 4.89 27.72 -6.58
CA TYR A 195 4.18 26.68 -7.31
C TYR A 195 3.05 27.24 -8.18
N ASP A 196 3.01 26.84 -9.45
CA ASP A 196 1.92 27.18 -10.37
C ASP A 196 0.60 26.46 -9.99
N LEU A 197 0.71 25.24 -9.47
CA LEU A 197 -0.40 24.39 -9.01
C LEU A 197 -0.11 23.88 -7.61
N PRO A 198 -1.15 23.58 -6.82
CA PRO A 198 -0.97 22.90 -5.54
C PRO A 198 -0.15 21.60 -5.70
N PRO A 199 0.71 21.25 -4.73
CA PRO A 199 1.44 20.00 -4.75
C PRO A 199 0.48 18.81 -4.75
N THR A 200 0.87 17.72 -5.42
CA THR A 200 0.07 16.50 -5.49
C THR A 200 0.39 15.59 -4.31
N PRO A 201 -0.49 15.45 -3.29
CA PRO A 201 -0.20 14.63 -2.13
C PRO A 201 0.00 13.15 -2.50
N THR A 202 1.09 12.55 -2.06
CA THR A 202 1.26 11.11 -1.96
C THR A 202 0.81 10.62 -0.59
N GLN A 203 0.95 11.47 0.46
CA GLN A 203 0.39 11.20 1.78
C GLN A 203 -0.16 12.49 2.43
N LEU A 204 -1.24 12.34 3.18
CA LEU A 204 -1.81 13.38 4.05
C LEU A 204 -2.06 12.77 5.42
N VAL A 205 -1.31 13.17 6.43
CA VAL A 205 -1.43 12.60 7.77
C VAL A 205 -1.79 13.69 8.78
N PRO A 206 -3.07 13.82 9.19
CA PRO A 206 -3.45 14.71 10.27
C PRO A 206 -2.74 14.35 11.57
N TYR A 207 -2.37 15.38 12.34
CA TYR A 207 -1.86 15.21 13.68
C TYR A 207 -2.98 14.86 14.68
N ALA A 208 -2.58 14.44 15.88
CA ALA A 208 -3.48 14.09 16.96
C ALA A 208 -4.37 15.25 17.45
N ASP A 209 -3.93 16.48 17.21
CA ASP A 209 -4.67 17.72 17.55
C ASP A 209 -5.71 18.12 16.49
N GLY A 210 -5.65 17.53 15.28
CA GLY A 210 -6.50 17.91 14.16
C GLY A 210 -6.24 19.31 13.58
N GLN A 211 -5.21 20.03 14.04
CA GLN A 211 -4.88 21.40 13.63
C GLN A 211 -3.76 21.44 12.60
N ARG A 212 -2.99 20.37 12.49
CA ARG A 212 -1.85 20.25 11.58
C ARG A 212 -1.99 19.00 10.71
N VAL A 213 -1.39 19.04 9.53
CA VAL A 213 -1.32 17.90 8.60
C VAL A 213 0.10 17.80 8.06
N LEU A 214 0.70 16.62 8.14
CA LEU A 214 1.88 16.29 7.36
C LEU A 214 1.44 16.05 5.92
N LEU A 215 1.94 16.87 5.01
CA LEU A 215 1.83 16.73 3.56
C LEU A 215 3.13 16.14 3.04
N VAL A 216 3.05 15.00 2.37
CA VAL A 216 4.15 14.39 1.63
C VAL A 216 3.80 14.45 0.15
N SER A 217 4.71 14.99 -0.66
CA SER A 217 4.56 15.11 -2.10
C SER A 217 5.93 15.13 -2.79
N ALA A 218 5.96 14.90 -4.09
CA ALA A 218 7.19 15.01 -4.88
C ALA A 218 7.73 16.46 -4.93
N GLU A 219 6.87 17.46 -4.72
CA GLU A 219 7.26 18.88 -4.69
C GLU A 219 7.84 19.30 -3.33
N GLY A 220 7.74 18.44 -2.33
CA GLY A 220 8.27 18.68 -0.99
C GLY A 220 7.46 18.01 0.13
N VAL A 221 8.06 17.97 1.31
CA VAL A 221 7.38 17.55 2.54
C VAL A 221 7.14 18.76 3.43
N PHE A 222 5.90 18.93 3.89
CA PHE A 222 5.47 20.11 4.66
C PHE A 222 4.63 19.71 5.88
N VAL A 223 4.68 20.54 6.91
CA VAL A 223 3.62 20.61 7.92
C VAL A 223 2.71 21.79 7.57
N LEU A 224 1.45 21.47 7.31
CA LEU A 224 0.40 22.48 7.08
C LEU A 224 -0.26 22.86 8.39
N ALA A 225 -0.50 24.16 8.59
CA ALA A 225 -1.26 24.73 9.69
C ALA A 225 -2.14 25.89 9.18
N ALA A 226 -3.04 26.41 10.01
CA ALA A 226 -3.92 27.50 9.62
C ALA A 226 -3.17 28.78 9.24
N GLU A 227 -2.01 29.01 9.85
CA GLU A 227 -1.14 30.16 9.64
C GLU A 227 -0.26 30.04 8.39
N GLY A 228 -0.18 28.87 7.77
CA GLY A 228 0.66 28.59 6.61
C GLY A 228 1.33 27.23 6.67
N ALA A 229 2.32 27.04 5.84
CA ALA A 229 3.07 25.78 5.75
C ALA A 229 4.52 25.94 6.22
N THR A 230 5.09 24.88 6.77
CA THR A 230 6.53 24.79 7.09
C THR A 230 7.13 23.68 6.26
N ARG A 231 8.14 23.97 5.43
CA ARG A 231 8.87 22.99 4.64
C ARG A 231 9.79 22.16 5.53
N LEU A 232 9.78 20.85 5.35
CA LEU A 232 10.65 19.91 6.04
C LEU A 232 11.70 19.31 5.09
N LEU A 233 11.33 19.06 3.83
CA LEU A 233 12.22 18.61 2.75
C LEU A 233 11.88 19.31 1.43
N PRO A 234 12.90 19.58 0.59
CA PRO A 234 14.31 19.62 0.95
C PRO A 234 14.56 20.67 2.03
N ARG A 235 15.59 20.49 2.87
CA ARG A 235 15.93 21.44 3.94
C ARG A 235 16.70 22.63 3.38
N GLU A 236 16.46 23.82 3.94
CA GLU A 236 17.20 25.04 3.58
C GLU A 236 18.73 24.85 3.60
N ALA A 237 19.23 24.10 4.60
CA ALA A 237 20.66 23.84 4.72
C ALA A 237 21.24 23.06 3.54
N GLN A 238 20.49 22.09 2.99
CA GLN A 238 20.90 21.30 1.82
C GLN A 238 20.94 22.19 0.57
N ILE A 239 19.93 23.04 0.39
CA ILE A 239 19.86 24.01 -0.72
C ILE A 239 21.02 25.01 -0.63
N LEU A 240 21.33 25.51 0.57
CA LEU A 240 22.45 26.43 0.77
C LEU A 240 23.81 25.77 0.51
N GLU A 241 23.96 24.48 0.79
CA GLU A 241 25.16 23.71 0.48
C GLU A 241 25.39 23.60 -1.02
N GLU A 242 24.35 23.24 -1.80
CA GLU A 242 24.40 23.17 -3.27
C GLU A 242 24.72 24.55 -3.88
N LEU A 243 24.11 25.63 -3.37
CA LEU A 243 24.40 26.99 -3.81
C LEU A 243 25.85 27.40 -3.50
N ALA A 244 26.38 27.00 -2.34
CA ALA A 244 27.78 27.28 -1.95
C ALA A 244 28.80 26.51 -2.81
N GLU A 245 28.42 25.34 -3.33
CA GLU A 245 29.21 24.56 -4.30
C GLU A 245 29.17 25.16 -5.70
N GLY A 246 28.35 26.17 -5.93
CA GLY A 246 28.25 26.90 -7.18
C GLY A 246 27.20 26.39 -8.14
N THR A 247 26.25 25.60 -7.66
CA THR A 247 25.07 25.20 -8.44
C THR A 247 24.22 26.43 -8.74
N ASP A 248 23.79 26.59 -10.00
CA ASP A 248 22.88 27.68 -10.38
C ASP A 248 21.53 27.44 -9.66
N PRO A 249 20.89 28.48 -9.08
CA PRO A 249 19.57 28.33 -8.45
C PRO A 249 18.53 27.66 -9.34
N ASP A 250 18.58 27.85 -10.65
CA ASP A 250 17.67 27.24 -11.62
C ASP A 250 17.94 25.75 -11.82
N ASP A 251 19.14 25.27 -11.46
CA ASP A 251 19.53 23.85 -11.56
C ASP A 251 19.33 23.08 -10.25
N ILE A 252 18.94 23.75 -9.15
CA ILE A 252 18.69 23.09 -7.87
C ILE A 252 17.40 22.28 -7.94
N ALA A 253 17.53 20.97 -7.77
CA ALA A 253 16.40 20.04 -7.77
C ALA A 253 15.63 20.13 -6.44
N LEU A 254 14.53 20.88 -6.40
CA LEU A 254 13.63 20.94 -5.24
C LEU A 254 12.68 19.70 -5.17
N GLY A 255 12.55 18.96 -6.26
CA GLY A 255 11.71 17.76 -6.35
C GLY A 255 12.30 16.56 -5.59
N LEU A 256 11.43 15.77 -5.01
CA LEU A 256 11.77 14.56 -4.23
C LEU A 256 11.38 13.29 -5.01
N SER A 257 12.06 12.20 -4.71
CA SER A 257 11.73 10.85 -5.17
C SER A 257 11.62 9.91 -3.98
N MET A 258 10.68 8.95 -4.01
CA MET A 258 10.44 8.02 -2.91
C MET A 258 10.16 8.73 -1.57
N GLU A 259 9.61 9.92 -1.67
CA GLU A 259 9.23 10.74 -0.52
C GLU A 259 8.24 9.97 0.36
N HIS A 260 8.49 9.99 1.66
CA HIS A 260 7.66 9.29 2.63
C HIS A 260 7.68 9.98 3.98
N GLY A 261 6.65 9.71 4.78
CA GLY A 261 6.58 10.23 6.12
C GLY A 261 5.54 9.52 6.99
N ALA A 262 5.72 9.60 8.29
CA ALA A 262 4.74 9.14 9.26
C ALA A 262 4.72 10.06 10.47
N VAL A 263 3.56 10.16 11.12
CA VAL A 263 3.36 10.89 12.37
C VAL A 263 3.13 9.87 13.48
N SER A 264 3.79 10.04 14.63
CA SER A 264 3.55 9.17 15.79
C SER A 264 2.10 9.27 16.29
N PRO A 265 1.54 8.23 16.92
CA PRO A 265 0.17 8.26 17.40
C PRO A 265 -0.15 9.43 18.32
N ASP A 266 0.77 9.88 19.14
CA ASP A 266 0.61 11.06 20.03
C ASP A 266 0.86 12.40 19.32
N GLY A 267 1.34 12.39 18.06
CA GLY A 267 1.63 13.57 17.27
C GLY A 267 2.90 14.32 17.64
N ARG A 268 3.77 13.72 18.48
CA ARG A 268 5.00 14.36 18.97
C ARG A 268 6.20 14.14 18.07
N LEU A 269 6.21 13.09 17.29
CA LEU A 269 7.30 12.75 16.38
C LEU A 269 6.79 12.65 14.96
N ILE A 270 7.65 13.07 14.05
CA ILE A 270 7.50 12.84 12.60
C ILE A 270 8.76 12.11 12.16
N VAL A 271 8.60 11.08 11.36
CA VAL A 271 9.68 10.52 10.57
C VAL A 271 9.42 10.81 9.09
N LEU A 272 10.44 11.18 8.37
CA LEU A 272 10.36 11.49 6.95
C LEU A 272 11.67 11.17 6.24
N GLY A 273 11.62 11.06 4.92
CA GLY A 273 12.78 10.82 4.10
C GLY A 273 12.43 10.86 2.61
N GLU A 274 13.46 10.73 1.81
CA GLU A 274 13.39 10.63 0.35
C GLU A 274 14.56 9.76 -0.16
N GLN A 275 14.62 9.48 -1.44
CA GLN A 275 15.54 8.53 -2.04
C GLN A 275 17.02 8.77 -1.71
N GLY A 276 17.45 10.02 -1.65
CA GLY A 276 18.85 10.42 -1.45
C GLY A 276 19.20 10.75 0.00
N SER A 277 18.24 10.59 0.96
CA SER A 277 18.43 11.00 2.35
C SER A 277 18.61 9.81 3.31
N ARG A 278 18.89 10.11 4.57
CA ARG A 278 18.62 9.20 5.70
C ARG A 278 17.19 9.47 6.21
N HIS A 279 16.59 8.52 6.94
CA HIS A 279 15.33 8.81 7.60
C HIS A 279 15.56 9.83 8.72
N LEU A 280 14.92 10.98 8.62
CA LEU A 280 15.00 12.08 9.57
C LEU A 280 13.83 11.98 10.55
N VAL A 281 14.12 12.03 11.85
CA VAL A 281 13.09 12.11 12.89
C VAL A 281 13.09 13.50 13.50
N LEU A 282 11.92 14.13 13.55
CA LEU A 282 11.70 15.46 14.11
C LEU A 282 10.76 15.39 15.31
N ASP A 283 10.95 16.29 16.28
CA ASP A 283 10.04 16.49 17.40
C ASP A 283 8.82 17.39 17.04
N GLU A 284 7.98 17.69 18.02
CA GLU A 284 6.80 18.54 17.86
C GLU A 284 7.11 20.01 17.51
N GLN A 285 8.35 20.46 17.81
CA GLN A 285 8.89 21.76 17.42
C GLN A 285 9.63 21.71 16.06
N LEU A 286 9.54 20.59 15.35
CA LEU A 286 10.19 20.31 14.07
C LEU A 286 11.73 20.36 14.14
N GLN A 287 12.30 20.07 15.33
CA GLN A 287 13.74 19.99 15.52
C GLN A 287 14.23 18.54 15.32
N PRO A 288 15.39 18.34 14.70
CA PRO A 288 15.96 17.01 14.51
C PRO A 288 16.23 16.30 15.85
N VAL A 289 15.71 15.09 16.00
CA VAL A 289 15.90 14.19 17.16
C VAL A 289 16.84 13.06 16.80
N ALA A 290 16.71 12.52 15.58
CA ALA A 290 17.51 11.40 15.10
C ALA A 290 17.68 11.45 13.58
N GLN A 291 18.73 10.79 13.11
CA GLN A 291 18.93 10.40 11.71
C GLN A 291 19.25 8.91 11.68
N ILE A 292 18.45 8.17 10.91
CA ILE A 292 18.57 6.71 10.80
C ILE A 292 19.05 6.39 9.40
N GLY A 293 20.29 5.90 9.31
CA GLY A 293 20.86 5.39 8.05
C GLY A 293 20.08 4.16 7.59
N PRO A 294 19.79 4.06 6.28
CA PRO A 294 19.00 2.95 5.76
C PRO A 294 19.77 1.61 5.80
N GLY A 295 19.03 0.53 6.03
CA GLY A 295 19.55 -0.84 5.94
C GLY A 295 19.67 -1.36 4.51
N SER A 296 19.35 -0.53 3.50
CA SER A 296 19.53 -0.74 2.07
C SER A 296 19.81 0.61 1.40
N GLU A 297 19.72 0.74 0.05
CA GLU A 297 20.18 1.96 -0.63
C GLU A 297 19.24 3.14 -0.50
N TYR A 298 17.93 2.94 -0.77
CA TYR A 298 16.97 4.03 -0.94
C TYR A 298 15.90 4.01 0.14
N PRO A 299 15.89 4.99 1.07
CA PRO A 299 14.80 5.19 2.01
C PRO A 299 13.46 5.32 1.30
N HIS A 300 12.45 4.60 1.80
CA HIS A 300 11.22 4.46 1.06
C HIS A 300 9.94 4.45 1.90
N PHE A 301 10.01 4.03 3.16
CA PHE A 301 8.83 3.85 4.00
C PHE A 301 9.15 4.01 5.48
N ALA A 302 8.17 4.47 6.25
CA ALA A 302 8.24 4.56 7.70
C ALA A 302 6.86 4.34 8.34
N LEU A 303 6.83 3.72 9.53
CA LEU A 303 5.59 3.46 10.27
C LEU A 303 5.86 3.34 11.76
N PHE A 304 5.08 4.02 12.60
CA PHE A 304 5.04 3.79 14.04
C PHE A 304 4.10 2.63 14.39
N ASN A 305 4.41 1.89 15.46
CA ASN A 305 3.46 0.95 16.04
C ASN A 305 2.27 1.69 16.70
N ARG A 306 1.24 0.95 17.08
CA ARG A 306 0.03 1.55 17.70
C ARG A 306 0.30 2.25 19.04
N ALA A 307 1.27 1.74 19.80
CA ALA A 307 1.65 2.34 21.07
C ALA A 307 2.47 3.64 20.90
N GLY A 308 3.10 3.82 19.74
CA GLY A 308 3.97 4.95 19.46
C GLY A 308 5.34 4.85 20.16
N ASP A 309 5.73 3.65 20.61
CA ASP A 309 6.98 3.39 21.30
C ASP A 309 8.03 2.67 20.45
N GLN A 310 7.65 2.25 19.23
CA GLN A 310 8.56 1.72 18.22
C GLN A 310 8.23 2.30 16.83
N LEU A 311 9.29 2.51 16.06
CA LEU A 311 9.28 2.94 14.67
C LEU A 311 9.93 1.86 13.81
N ILE A 312 9.35 1.55 12.63
CA ILE A 312 10.04 0.85 11.57
C ILE A 312 10.31 1.78 10.40
N VAL A 313 11.47 1.58 9.76
CA VAL A 313 11.86 2.27 8.52
C VAL A 313 12.31 1.25 7.50
N ASN A 314 11.94 1.43 6.24
CA ASN A 314 12.35 0.56 5.14
C ASN A 314 13.14 1.33 4.10
N ALA A 315 14.19 0.71 3.62
CA ALA A 315 14.93 1.14 2.44
C ALA A 315 15.04 -0.02 1.46
N CYS A 316 15.17 0.25 0.18
CA CYS A 316 15.17 -0.77 -0.85
C CYS A 316 16.26 -0.54 -1.90
N HIS A 317 16.68 -1.63 -2.52
CA HIS A 317 17.41 -1.65 -3.80
C HIS A 317 16.56 -2.45 -4.79
N PHE A 318 16.00 -1.78 -5.82
CA PHE A 318 14.98 -2.35 -6.70
C PHE A 318 13.79 -2.95 -5.91
N TYR A 319 13.65 -4.27 -5.92
CA TYR A 319 12.57 -5.00 -5.22
C TYR A 319 13.00 -5.55 -3.86
N ASN A 320 14.30 -5.61 -3.60
CA ASN A 320 14.83 -6.05 -2.31
C ASN A 320 14.98 -4.85 -1.36
N GLY A 321 14.87 -5.10 -0.08
CA GLY A 321 15.03 -4.05 0.90
C GLY A 321 15.23 -4.59 2.30
N GLY A 322 15.58 -3.70 3.22
CA GLY A 322 15.73 -3.96 4.63
C GLY A 322 14.79 -3.08 5.45
N THR A 323 14.11 -3.68 6.41
CA THR A 323 13.29 -2.97 7.40
C THR A 323 13.99 -2.98 8.74
N LEU A 324 14.38 -1.81 9.22
CA LEU A 324 14.96 -1.61 10.53
C LEU A 324 13.87 -1.27 11.56
N GLY A 325 14.05 -1.71 12.80
CA GLY A 325 13.22 -1.31 13.94
C GLY A 325 13.99 -0.40 14.89
N VAL A 326 13.34 0.62 15.44
CA VAL A 326 13.94 1.54 16.40
C VAL A 326 12.95 1.81 17.52
N ARG A 327 13.34 1.62 18.77
CA ARG A 327 12.51 2.04 19.90
C ARG A 327 12.54 3.57 20.01
N VAL A 328 11.40 4.17 20.23
CA VAL A 328 11.29 5.64 20.36
C VAL A 328 12.17 6.17 21.50
N ALA A 329 12.35 5.40 22.56
CA ALA A 329 13.25 5.76 23.67
C ALA A 329 14.73 5.86 23.26
N ASP A 330 15.14 5.19 22.19
CA ASP A 330 16.51 5.15 21.68
C ASP A 330 16.79 6.22 20.60
N LEU A 331 15.75 6.98 20.17
CA LEU A 331 15.88 8.01 19.13
C LEU A 331 16.73 9.21 19.56
N PRO A 332 16.63 9.77 20.79
CA PRO A 332 17.35 10.99 21.12
C PRO A 332 18.86 10.88 20.90
N GLY A 333 19.38 11.66 19.93
CA GLY A 333 20.79 11.65 19.55
C GLY A 333 21.25 10.42 18.76
N LEU A 334 20.32 9.62 18.25
CA LEU A 334 20.63 8.55 17.30
C LEU A 334 21.06 9.17 15.98
N ASP A 335 22.27 8.85 15.53
CA ASP A 335 22.83 9.28 14.25
C ASP A 335 23.60 8.11 13.65
N THR A 336 23.00 7.41 12.68
CA THR A 336 23.59 6.23 12.07
C THR A 336 23.82 6.43 10.58
N GLU A 337 24.92 5.86 10.08
CA GLU A 337 25.24 5.85 8.65
C GLU A 337 24.51 4.71 7.94
N TYR A 338 24.64 4.69 6.60
CA TYR A 338 24.12 3.62 5.73
C TYR A 338 24.73 2.26 6.16
N TYR A 339 23.89 1.23 6.21
CA TYR A 339 24.28 -0.14 6.58
C TYR A 339 24.97 -0.25 7.98
N SER A 340 24.53 0.59 8.90
CA SER A 340 25.07 0.60 10.27
C SER A 340 24.69 -0.66 11.03
N ASP A 341 25.65 -1.21 11.80
CA ASP A 341 25.44 -2.31 12.74
C ASP A 341 25.05 -1.80 14.16
N ASP A 342 24.49 -0.60 14.28
CA ASP A 342 24.09 -0.05 15.58
C ASP A 342 22.99 -0.93 16.20
N PRO A 343 23.18 -1.45 17.43
CA PRO A 343 22.21 -2.35 18.07
C PRO A 343 20.86 -1.69 18.38
N ARG A 344 20.75 -0.35 18.28
CA ARG A 344 19.48 0.38 18.41
C ARG A 344 18.64 0.35 17.14
N THR A 345 19.22 -0.07 16.01
CA THR A 345 18.56 -0.16 14.69
C THR A 345 18.62 -1.58 14.11
N PRO A 346 18.14 -2.62 14.84
CA PRO A 346 18.21 -3.99 14.35
C PRO A 346 17.42 -4.16 13.05
N LEU A 347 17.95 -5.00 12.15
CA LEU A 347 17.26 -5.45 10.96
C LEU A 347 16.16 -6.43 11.37
N LEU A 348 14.88 -6.05 11.15
CA LEU A 348 13.72 -6.88 11.50
C LEU A 348 13.27 -7.76 10.35
N GLN A 349 13.33 -7.26 9.11
CA GLN A 349 12.92 -7.99 7.91
C GLN A 349 13.81 -7.66 6.71
N GLU A 350 14.06 -8.67 5.89
CA GLU A 350 14.80 -8.56 4.62
C GLU A 350 13.93 -8.94 3.41
N GLY A 351 14.37 -8.52 2.23
CA GLY A 351 13.84 -8.97 0.95
C GLY A 351 12.53 -8.31 0.54
N ALA A 352 12.16 -7.19 1.15
CA ALA A 352 10.92 -6.48 0.80
C ALA A 352 11.15 -4.99 0.51
N ARG A 353 10.70 -4.54 -0.66
CA ARG A 353 10.43 -3.13 -0.94
C ARG A 353 9.01 -2.83 -0.48
N VAL A 354 8.87 -2.07 0.59
CA VAL A 354 7.58 -1.77 1.22
C VAL A 354 6.96 -0.52 0.62
N TYR A 355 5.71 -0.62 0.16
CA TYR A 355 4.94 0.52 -0.33
C TYR A 355 3.82 0.95 0.62
N ALA A 356 3.34 0.03 1.43
CA ALA A 356 2.27 0.28 2.37
C ALA A 356 2.44 -0.56 3.64
N GLY A 357 1.87 -0.13 4.74
CA GLY A 357 1.88 -0.89 5.97
C GLY A 357 0.89 -0.36 6.98
N VAL A 358 0.54 -1.21 7.92
CA VAL A 358 -0.32 -0.90 9.06
C VAL A 358 0.24 -1.52 10.33
N ALA A 359 0.02 -0.87 11.44
CA ALA A 359 0.32 -1.42 12.76
C ALA A 359 -0.91 -2.18 13.29
N GLY A 360 -0.72 -3.47 13.54
CA GLY A 360 -1.68 -4.34 14.21
C GLY A 360 -1.54 -4.28 15.74
N ASN A 361 -2.07 -5.29 16.42
CA ASN A 361 -1.91 -5.46 17.87
C ASN A 361 -0.62 -6.24 18.16
N GLY A 362 0.49 -5.52 18.38
CA GLY A 362 1.81 -6.12 18.65
C GLY A 362 2.50 -6.68 17.40
N GLU A 363 2.07 -6.27 16.21
CA GLU A 363 2.70 -6.66 14.95
C GLU A 363 2.62 -5.53 13.93
N TYR A 364 3.54 -5.57 12.97
CA TYR A 364 3.47 -4.81 11.73
C TYR A 364 2.99 -5.71 10.60
N ILE A 365 2.13 -5.18 9.74
CA ILE A 365 1.73 -5.82 8.51
C ILE A 365 2.16 -4.90 7.37
N ILE A 366 3.10 -5.34 6.55
CA ILE A 366 3.63 -4.59 5.42
C ILE A 366 3.16 -5.21 4.10
N GLY A 367 2.95 -4.36 3.10
CA GLY A 367 2.65 -4.74 1.73
C GLY A 367 3.83 -4.41 0.81
N ASP A 368 4.28 -5.39 0.04
CA ASP A 368 5.50 -5.26 -0.74
C ASP A 368 5.27 -5.16 -2.27
N ALA A 369 6.36 -4.90 -2.98
CA ALA A 369 6.39 -4.79 -4.44
C ALA A 369 6.04 -6.10 -5.17
N TYR A 370 6.24 -7.25 -4.53
CA TYR A 370 5.91 -8.56 -5.09
C TYR A 370 4.45 -8.96 -4.91
N GLY A 371 3.68 -8.21 -4.10
CA GLY A 371 2.28 -8.49 -3.82
C GLY A 371 2.04 -9.36 -2.61
N TYR A 372 3.02 -9.45 -1.73
CA TYR A 372 2.86 -10.09 -0.42
C TYR A 372 2.43 -9.09 0.64
N LEU A 373 1.56 -9.55 1.51
CA LEU A 373 1.38 -9.02 2.85
C LEU A 373 2.27 -9.84 3.77
N ARG A 374 3.10 -9.18 4.58
CA ARG A 374 4.00 -9.84 5.53
C ARG A 374 3.75 -9.28 6.92
N ALA A 375 3.44 -10.15 7.88
CA ALA A 375 3.28 -9.76 9.27
C ALA A 375 4.44 -10.27 10.11
N PHE A 376 4.93 -9.41 10.99
CA PHE A 376 6.01 -9.73 11.93
C PHE A 376 5.84 -8.94 13.23
N GLY A 377 6.34 -9.52 14.31
CA GLY A 377 6.36 -8.87 15.62
C GLY A 377 7.33 -7.70 15.70
N GLU A 378 7.23 -6.94 16.76
CA GLU A 378 8.16 -5.84 17.08
C GLU A 378 9.61 -6.32 17.27
N ASP A 379 9.80 -7.62 17.49
CA ASP A 379 11.08 -8.32 17.57
C ASP A 379 11.60 -8.85 16.23
N GLY A 380 10.86 -8.63 15.14
CA GLY A 380 11.18 -9.10 13.80
C GLY A 380 10.78 -10.55 13.51
N VAL A 381 10.19 -11.27 14.47
CA VAL A 381 9.72 -12.63 14.24
C VAL A 381 8.57 -12.62 13.25
N GLU A 382 8.72 -13.36 12.13
CA GLU A 382 7.66 -13.51 11.15
C GLU A 382 6.47 -14.28 11.75
N HIS A 383 5.27 -13.70 11.60
CA HIS A 383 4.02 -14.32 12.02
C HIS A 383 3.34 -15.04 10.86
N TRP A 384 3.17 -14.35 9.74
CA TRP A 384 2.50 -14.90 8.56
C TRP A 384 2.82 -14.11 7.29
N GLN A 385 2.56 -14.77 6.15
CA GLN A 385 2.56 -14.17 4.83
C GLN A 385 1.27 -14.52 4.08
N HIS A 386 0.83 -13.61 3.22
CA HIS A 386 -0.34 -13.78 2.37
C HIS A 386 -0.07 -13.15 1.01
N TYR A 387 -0.24 -13.91 -0.07
CA TYR A 387 0.00 -13.44 -1.42
C TYR A 387 -1.30 -12.98 -2.08
N LEU A 388 -1.37 -11.73 -2.47
CA LEU A 388 -2.47 -11.15 -3.24
C LEU A 388 -2.13 -11.00 -4.73
N GLY A 389 -0.86 -10.88 -5.04
CA GLY A 389 -0.32 -10.54 -6.35
C GLY A 389 -0.36 -9.04 -6.62
N SER A 390 0.52 -8.58 -7.51
CA SER A 390 0.76 -7.17 -7.82
C SER A 390 1.25 -6.33 -6.63
N THR A 391 1.97 -5.27 -6.89
CA THR A 391 2.47 -4.34 -5.86
C THR A 391 1.33 -3.83 -4.97
N ILE A 392 1.47 -4.00 -3.67
CA ILE A 392 0.52 -3.48 -2.67
C ILE A 392 0.79 -2.00 -2.47
N SER A 393 -0.13 -1.16 -2.86
CA SER A 393 0.04 0.29 -2.94
C SER A 393 -0.52 1.06 -1.74
N ALA A 394 -1.53 0.51 -1.06
CA ALA A 394 -2.13 1.13 0.12
C ALA A 394 -2.79 0.07 1.00
N MET A 395 -2.84 0.32 2.29
CA MET A 395 -3.41 -0.58 3.28
C MET A 395 -4.10 0.19 4.41
N ASP A 396 -5.10 -0.43 4.99
CA ASP A 396 -5.70 0.01 6.26
C ASP A 396 -6.24 -1.18 7.05
N ILE A 397 -6.35 -1.02 8.37
CA ILE A 397 -6.84 -2.07 9.26
C ILE A 397 -7.95 -1.51 10.15
N SER A 398 -8.98 -2.31 10.44
CA SER A 398 -10.06 -1.92 11.35
C SER A 398 -9.55 -1.59 12.76
N ALA A 399 -10.31 -0.80 13.51
CA ALA A 399 -9.95 -0.42 14.87
C ALA A 399 -9.78 -1.65 15.80
N ASP A 400 -10.58 -2.69 15.60
CA ASP A 400 -10.53 -3.95 16.35
C ASP A 400 -9.42 -4.92 15.85
N GLY A 401 -8.74 -4.57 14.74
CA GLY A 401 -7.68 -5.37 14.15
C GLY A 401 -8.14 -6.64 13.44
N ARG A 402 -9.43 -6.76 13.10
CA ARG A 402 -9.98 -8.00 12.51
C ARG A 402 -10.14 -7.95 11.00
N THR A 403 -10.24 -6.76 10.43
CA THR A 403 -10.40 -6.57 8.99
C THR A 403 -9.23 -5.77 8.45
N LEU A 404 -8.51 -6.36 7.53
CA LEU A 404 -7.45 -5.72 6.77
C LEU A 404 -7.94 -5.42 5.36
N VAL A 405 -7.64 -4.24 4.85
CA VAL A 405 -7.84 -3.91 3.43
C VAL A 405 -6.51 -3.61 2.78
N ALA A 406 -6.31 -4.14 1.58
CA ALA A 406 -5.11 -3.93 0.79
C ALA A 406 -5.48 -3.58 -0.65
N ALA A 407 -4.94 -2.50 -1.16
CA ALA A 407 -5.08 -2.05 -2.53
C ALA A 407 -3.82 -2.34 -3.33
N SER A 408 -3.94 -2.41 -4.66
CA SER A 408 -2.82 -2.72 -5.54
C SER A 408 -2.72 -1.77 -6.74
N HIS A 409 -1.52 -1.71 -7.33
CA HIS A 409 -1.29 -1.00 -8.58
C HIS A 409 -1.99 -1.68 -9.78
N ALA A 410 -2.38 -2.95 -9.67
CA ALA A 410 -3.14 -3.66 -10.71
C ALA A 410 -4.67 -3.43 -10.65
N GLY A 411 -5.13 -2.51 -9.81
CA GLY A 411 -6.54 -2.08 -9.80
C GLY A 411 -7.49 -3.02 -9.06
N PHE A 412 -7.06 -3.61 -7.96
CA PHE A 412 -7.95 -4.31 -7.05
C PHE A 412 -7.77 -3.90 -5.59
N ILE A 413 -8.85 -4.05 -4.82
CA ILE A 413 -8.86 -3.91 -3.36
C ILE A 413 -9.33 -5.24 -2.78
N SER A 414 -8.51 -5.85 -1.94
CA SER A 414 -8.84 -7.06 -1.19
C SER A 414 -9.25 -6.72 0.22
N VAL A 415 -10.34 -7.34 0.69
CA VAL A 415 -10.81 -7.28 2.08
C VAL A 415 -10.53 -8.63 2.72
N ILE A 416 -9.75 -8.64 3.78
CA ILE A 416 -9.24 -9.84 4.44
C ILE A 416 -9.77 -9.89 5.87
N ALA A 417 -10.42 -10.98 6.23
CA ALA A 417 -10.84 -11.27 7.60
C ALA A 417 -9.70 -11.98 8.33
N LEU A 418 -9.06 -11.30 9.27
CA LEU A 418 -7.95 -11.85 10.04
C LEU A 418 -8.47 -12.89 11.05
N GLY A 419 -7.83 -14.06 11.12
CA GLY A 419 -8.21 -15.16 12.01
C GLY A 419 -9.46 -15.93 11.56
N SER A 420 -9.92 -15.78 10.32
CA SER A 420 -11.14 -16.45 9.82
C SER A 420 -10.91 -17.84 9.21
N GLY A 421 -9.66 -18.31 9.20
CA GLY A 421 -9.24 -19.50 8.49
C GLY A 421 -8.82 -19.19 7.04
N ARG A 422 -7.92 -20.02 6.50
CA ARG A 422 -7.38 -19.87 5.14
C ARG A 422 -8.08 -20.81 4.17
N PRO A 423 -8.69 -20.30 3.09
CA PRO A 423 -9.20 -21.12 2.00
C PRO A 423 -8.07 -21.90 1.29
N GLU A 424 -8.36 -23.10 0.78
CA GLU A 424 -7.37 -23.97 0.12
C GLU A 424 -6.73 -23.36 -1.14
N TRP A 425 -7.43 -22.46 -1.80
CA TRP A 425 -6.97 -21.77 -3.00
C TRP A 425 -6.07 -20.55 -2.73
N GLN A 426 -5.82 -20.25 -1.46
CA GLN A 426 -5.06 -19.06 -1.07
C GLN A 426 -3.59 -19.41 -0.79
N ILE A 427 -2.69 -18.62 -1.36
CA ILE A 427 -1.25 -18.71 -1.11
C ILE A 427 -0.90 -17.90 0.15
N GLY A 428 -0.27 -18.55 1.12
CA GLY A 428 0.17 -17.93 2.36
C GLY A 428 0.33 -18.90 3.52
N THR A 429 0.79 -18.38 4.66
CA THR A 429 1.04 -19.18 5.88
C THR A 429 0.06 -18.86 7.00
N GLY A 430 -0.64 -17.71 6.94
CA GLY A 430 -1.57 -17.25 7.97
C GLY A 430 -2.98 -17.86 7.84
N GLU A 431 -3.69 -17.92 8.96
CA GLU A 431 -5.08 -18.35 9.05
C GLU A 431 -6.04 -17.17 8.79
N HIS A 432 -5.95 -16.58 7.60
CA HIS A 432 -6.69 -15.40 7.19
C HIS A 432 -7.38 -15.63 5.86
N GLY A 433 -8.63 -15.23 5.72
CA GLY A 433 -9.41 -15.41 4.50
C GLY A 433 -9.65 -14.09 3.76
N GLU A 434 -9.36 -14.04 2.47
CA GLU A 434 -9.86 -12.97 1.63
C GLU A 434 -11.37 -13.17 1.43
N VAL A 435 -12.17 -12.23 1.93
CA VAL A 435 -13.64 -12.33 1.90
C VAL A 435 -14.28 -11.56 0.76
N ARG A 436 -13.57 -10.58 0.20
CA ARG A 436 -14.07 -9.76 -0.91
C ARG A 436 -12.91 -9.16 -1.70
N ARG A 437 -13.09 -9.03 -3.03
CA ARG A 437 -12.17 -8.31 -3.92
C ARG A 437 -12.96 -7.38 -4.83
N TRP A 438 -12.56 -6.10 -4.88
CA TRP A 438 -13.09 -5.13 -5.83
C TRP A 438 -12.10 -4.93 -6.95
N LEU A 439 -12.58 -4.92 -8.20
CA LEU A 439 -11.79 -4.69 -9.41
C LEU A 439 -12.18 -3.36 -10.04
N PHE A 440 -11.18 -2.52 -10.30
CA PHE A 440 -11.32 -1.22 -10.95
C PHE A 440 -10.53 -1.26 -12.27
N TRP A 441 -11.24 -1.56 -13.36
CA TRP A 441 -10.59 -1.79 -14.63
C TRP A 441 -11.03 -0.78 -15.68
N LYS A 442 -10.09 -0.31 -16.53
CA LYS A 442 -10.35 0.60 -17.65
C LYS A 442 -11.31 -0.05 -18.63
N GLY A 443 -12.23 0.76 -19.17
CA GLY A 443 -13.22 0.29 -20.14
C GLY A 443 -14.41 -0.46 -19.52
N TRP A 444 -14.48 -0.56 -18.18
CA TRP A 444 -15.64 -1.09 -17.48
C TRP A 444 -16.44 0.05 -16.83
N ASP A 445 -17.75 0.05 -17.07
CA ASP A 445 -18.64 1.14 -16.59
C ASP A 445 -18.73 1.20 -15.06
N LYS A 446 -18.46 0.07 -14.40
CA LYS A 446 -18.56 -0.06 -12.93
C LYS A 446 -17.45 -0.97 -12.41
N ALA A 447 -17.00 -0.69 -11.19
CA ALA A 447 -16.19 -1.63 -10.44
C ALA A 447 -16.95 -2.94 -10.22
N LEU A 448 -16.27 -4.06 -10.31
CA LEU A 448 -16.83 -5.39 -10.08
C LEU A 448 -16.42 -5.91 -8.73
N CYS A 449 -17.35 -6.48 -8.01
CA CYS A 449 -17.13 -7.16 -6.74
C CYS A 449 -17.02 -8.67 -6.97
N TRP A 450 -15.91 -9.24 -6.51
CA TRP A 450 -15.58 -10.67 -6.60
C TRP A 450 -15.51 -11.31 -5.22
#